data_406a59108cbb4ee145151c36afc08c37
#
_entry.id   406a59108cbb4ee145151c36afc08c37
#
_cell.length_a   1.000
_cell.length_b   1.000
_cell.length_c   1.000
_cell.angle_alpha   90.00
_cell.angle_beta   90.00
_cell.angle_gamma   90.00
#
_symmetry.space_group_name_H-M   'P 1'
#
loop_
_entity.id
_entity.type
_entity.pdbx_description
1 polymer ?
#
loop_
_entity_poly.entity_id
_entity_poly.type
_entity_poly.pdbx_seq_one_letter_code
_entity_poly.pdbx_strand_id
1 'polypeptide(L)'
;VKKTRISGNLNVTGPVLAKTAAVMLPLYKELAKSRLFASKWCQAVREADLGTIQKLFRSKVPSARIESLSTNGIGFFVDLSFPKPLEYYTNATTIPPGTVQFTYSSSVIRRLSASVLPFYRGLSSSPLYAKSVANAVRLGDKRKLNLLIRLYVKSTFLIAVETGPSGFSLAFKYPAERYVYMNEFFHESLF
;
A
#
# COMPACT_ATOMS: atom_id res chain seq x y z
N VAL A 1 -36.35 13.05 -13.15
CA VAL A 1 -35.73 12.18 -12.15
C VAL A 1 -34.36 12.76 -11.87
N LYS A 2 -34.18 13.49 -10.72
CA LYS A 2 -32.90 14.02 -10.27
C LYS A 2 -32.02 12.83 -9.86
N LYS A 3 -30.94 12.56 -10.62
CA LYS A 3 -29.84 11.70 -10.16
C LYS A 3 -29.20 12.39 -8.95
N THR A 4 -29.50 11.92 -7.78
CA THR A 4 -28.79 12.28 -6.55
C THR A 4 -27.34 11.77 -6.72
N ARG A 5 -26.42 12.66 -7.00
CA ARG A 5 -24.99 12.40 -6.87
C ARG A 5 -24.71 12.16 -5.39
N ILE A 6 -24.65 10.92 -4.97
CA ILE A 6 -23.98 10.55 -3.73
C ILE A 6 -22.50 10.59 -4.04
N SER A 7 -21.92 11.78 -4.04
CA SER A 7 -20.47 11.94 -3.99
C SER A 7 -20.08 12.09 -2.52
N GLY A 8 -20.07 11.01 -1.79
CA GLY A 8 -19.22 10.89 -0.63
C GLY A 8 -17.78 10.91 -1.13
N ASN A 9 -17.27 12.09 -1.42
CA ASN A 9 -15.87 12.30 -1.78
C ASN A 9 -15.06 12.09 -0.49
N LEU A 10 -14.77 10.82 -0.16
CA LEU A 10 -13.82 10.47 0.89
C LEU A 10 -12.45 10.86 0.37
N ASN A 11 -12.17 12.16 0.52
CA ASN A 11 -11.01 12.81 -0.05
C ASN A 11 -9.75 12.31 0.62
N VAL A 12 -8.95 11.58 -0.13
CA VAL A 12 -7.55 11.35 0.21
C VAL A 12 -6.88 12.70 0.46
N THR A 13 -6.29 12.85 1.63
CA THR A 13 -5.58 14.08 2.02
C THR A 13 -4.11 13.82 2.26
N GLY A 14 -3.29 14.88 2.19
CA GLY A 14 -1.88 14.78 2.51
C GLY A 14 -1.60 14.16 3.89
N PRO A 15 -2.26 14.62 4.97
CA PRO A 15 -2.13 14.03 6.30
C PRO A 15 -2.49 12.54 6.37
N VAL A 16 -3.51 12.08 5.63
CA VAL A 16 -3.87 10.66 5.56
C VAL A 16 -2.74 9.84 4.95
N LEU A 17 -2.22 10.28 3.79
CA LEU A 17 -1.10 9.60 3.13
C LEU A 17 0.17 9.62 3.99
N ALA A 18 0.47 10.77 4.60
CA ALA A 18 1.66 10.91 5.47
C ALA A 18 1.59 9.97 6.68
N LYS A 19 0.44 9.91 7.37
CA LYS A 19 0.24 9.01 8.52
C LYS A 19 0.30 7.55 8.10
N THR A 20 -0.37 7.18 7.01
CA THR A 20 -0.34 5.83 6.47
C THR A 20 1.09 5.39 6.16
N ALA A 21 1.85 6.23 5.45
CA ALA A 21 3.25 5.95 5.13
C ALA A 21 4.13 5.85 6.38
N ALA A 22 3.96 6.76 7.36
CA ALA A 22 4.73 6.75 8.60
C ALA A 22 4.51 5.47 9.41
N VAL A 23 3.26 5.02 9.54
CA VAL A 23 2.91 3.79 10.27
C VAL A 23 3.46 2.56 9.57
N MET A 24 3.39 2.50 8.24
CA MET A 24 3.81 1.33 7.47
C MET A 24 5.32 1.26 7.23
N LEU A 25 6.04 2.38 7.35
CA LEU A 25 7.47 2.47 7.09
C LEU A 25 8.33 1.42 7.83
N PRO A 26 8.14 1.16 9.16
CA PRO A 26 8.93 0.15 9.87
C PRO A 26 8.73 -1.26 9.31
N LEU A 27 7.50 -1.63 8.90
CA LEU A 27 7.22 -2.93 8.29
C LEU A 27 7.98 -3.08 6.97
N TYR A 28 7.84 -2.12 6.05
CA TYR A 28 8.54 -2.19 4.76
C TYR A 28 10.06 -2.14 4.91
N LYS A 29 10.58 -1.40 5.90
CA LYS A 29 12.02 -1.39 6.24
C LYS A 29 12.49 -2.78 6.64
N GLU A 30 11.73 -3.47 7.48
CA GLU A 30 12.09 -4.82 7.92
C GLU A 30 11.94 -5.85 6.78
N LEU A 31 10.86 -5.78 6.01
CA LEU A 31 10.67 -6.62 4.82
C LEU A 31 11.82 -6.46 3.82
N ALA A 32 12.32 -5.25 3.59
CA ALA A 32 13.45 -5.00 2.70
C ALA A 32 14.76 -5.57 3.27
N LYS A 33 15.01 -5.37 4.57
CA LYS A 33 16.29 -5.66 5.22
C LYS A 33 16.45 -7.14 5.58
N SER A 34 15.44 -7.72 6.22
CA SER A 34 15.53 -9.05 6.83
C SER A 34 14.97 -10.15 5.92
N ARG A 35 15.87 -11.00 5.40
CA ARG A 35 15.49 -12.17 4.61
C ARG A 35 14.58 -13.12 5.39
N LEU A 36 14.93 -13.37 6.66
CA LEU A 36 14.17 -14.27 7.54
C LEU A 36 12.78 -13.71 7.82
N PHE A 37 12.67 -12.41 8.14
CA PHE A 37 11.39 -11.78 8.39
C PHE A 37 10.51 -11.82 7.14
N ALA A 38 11.03 -11.44 5.99
CA ALA A 38 10.30 -11.47 4.72
C ALA A 38 9.84 -12.90 4.35
N SER A 39 10.69 -13.92 4.60
CA SER A 39 10.31 -15.32 4.37
C SER A 39 9.14 -15.74 5.25
N LYS A 40 9.20 -15.47 6.56
CA LYS A 40 8.12 -15.79 7.52
C LYS A 40 6.83 -15.03 7.19
N TRP A 41 6.95 -13.74 6.85
CA TRP A 41 5.80 -12.92 6.44
C TRP A 41 5.10 -13.50 5.21
N CYS A 42 5.86 -13.77 4.16
CA CYS A 42 5.31 -14.28 2.91
C CYS A 42 4.75 -15.70 3.05
N GLN A 43 5.35 -16.54 3.90
CA GLN A 43 4.79 -17.85 4.24
C GLN A 43 3.43 -17.69 4.91
N ALA A 44 3.34 -16.84 5.95
CA ALA A 44 2.08 -16.60 6.67
C ALA A 44 0.99 -16.00 5.75
N VAL A 45 1.37 -15.14 4.78
CA VAL A 45 0.43 -14.63 3.75
C VAL A 45 -0.10 -15.78 2.89
N ARG A 46 0.76 -16.66 2.36
CA ARG A 46 0.33 -17.80 1.53
C ARG A 46 -0.55 -18.80 2.27
N GLU A 47 -0.29 -19.00 3.56
CA GLU A 47 -1.02 -19.91 4.43
C GLU A 47 -2.27 -19.28 5.05
N ALA A 48 -2.51 -17.98 4.79
CA ALA A 48 -3.56 -17.18 5.42
C ALA A 48 -3.48 -17.22 6.96
N ASP A 49 -2.27 -17.35 7.52
CA ASP A 49 -2.03 -17.37 8.96
C ASP A 49 -2.03 -15.96 9.54
N LEU A 50 -3.24 -15.46 9.83
CA LEU A 50 -3.44 -14.13 10.41
C LEU A 50 -2.76 -13.97 11.78
N GLY A 51 -2.67 -15.04 12.57
CA GLY A 51 -2.03 -15.00 13.88
C GLY A 51 -0.54 -14.66 13.77
N THR A 52 0.15 -15.32 12.87
CA THR A 52 1.57 -15.05 12.58
C THR A 52 1.76 -13.68 11.95
N ILE A 53 0.90 -13.27 10.99
CA ILE A 53 0.97 -11.94 10.37
C ILE A 53 0.82 -10.86 11.44
N GLN A 54 -0.15 -10.97 12.33
CA GLN A 54 -0.38 -10.01 13.43
C GLN A 54 0.82 -9.92 14.37
N LYS A 55 1.40 -11.04 14.78
CA LYS A 55 2.60 -11.09 15.65
C LYS A 55 3.78 -10.39 14.96
N LEU A 56 4.05 -10.69 13.71
CA LEU A 56 5.13 -10.09 12.93
C LEU A 56 4.88 -8.59 12.75
N PHE A 57 3.66 -8.17 12.41
CA PHE A 57 3.30 -6.77 12.27
C PHE A 57 3.52 -6.01 13.59
N ARG A 58 2.95 -6.49 14.68
CA ARG A 58 3.06 -5.85 16.00
C ARG A 58 4.49 -5.79 16.51
N SER A 59 5.36 -6.73 16.13
CA SER A 59 6.77 -6.68 16.49
C SER A 59 7.52 -5.48 15.87
N LYS A 60 7.01 -4.92 14.77
CA LYS A 60 7.61 -3.78 14.06
C LYS A 60 6.83 -2.48 14.22
N VAL A 61 5.53 -2.58 14.46
CA VAL A 61 4.60 -1.44 14.55
C VAL A 61 3.70 -1.59 15.81
N PRO A 62 4.30 -1.61 17.01
CA PRO A 62 3.58 -1.97 18.24
C PRO A 62 2.46 -1.00 18.62
N SER A 63 2.64 0.29 18.33
CA SER A 63 1.72 1.37 18.68
C SER A 63 0.71 1.72 17.59
N ALA A 64 0.72 1.00 16.45
CA ALA A 64 -0.20 1.31 15.36
C ALA A 64 -1.66 1.07 15.78
N ARG A 65 -2.49 2.09 15.55
CA ARG A 65 -3.95 1.95 15.62
C ARG A 65 -4.42 1.46 14.27
N ILE A 66 -4.80 0.20 14.20
CA ILE A 66 -5.35 -0.44 13.02
C ILE A 66 -6.78 -0.88 13.29
N GLU A 67 -7.63 -0.74 12.28
CA GLU A 67 -8.99 -1.26 12.28
C GLU A 67 -8.98 -2.75 12.00
N SER A 68 -8.24 -3.14 10.96
CA SER A 68 -8.08 -4.54 10.60
C SER A 68 -6.70 -4.85 10.02
N LEU A 69 -6.36 -6.13 10.02
CA LEU A 69 -5.24 -6.73 9.29
C LEU A 69 -5.76 -8.01 8.67
N SER A 70 -5.69 -8.12 7.35
CA SER A 70 -6.24 -9.24 6.61
C SER A 70 -5.30 -9.76 5.52
N THR A 71 -5.58 -10.95 5.02
CA THR A 71 -4.88 -11.58 3.89
C THR A 71 -5.84 -12.41 3.06
N ASN A 72 -5.55 -12.55 1.78
CA ASN A 72 -6.28 -13.42 0.85
C ASN A 72 -5.38 -14.50 0.22
N GLY A 73 -4.20 -14.77 0.81
CA GLY A 73 -3.23 -15.74 0.32
C GLY A 73 -2.32 -15.26 -0.81
N ILE A 74 -2.64 -14.14 -1.43
CA ILE A 74 -1.87 -13.48 -2.50
C ILE A 74 -1.56 -12.01 -2.17
N GLY A 75 -1.76 -11.62 -0.94
CA GLY A 75 -1.46 -10.27 -0.45
C GLY A 75 -1.88 -10.06 0.98
N PHE A 76 -1.54 -8.89 1.50
CA PHE A 76 -1.97 -8.43 2.82
C PHE A 76 -2.54 -7.02 2.73
N PHE A 77 -3.44 -6.71 3.65
CA PHE A 77 -4.14 -5.44 3.76
C PHE A 77 -4.08 -4.97 5.21
N VAL A 78 -3.75 -3.70 5.41
CA VAL A 78 -3.71 -3.06 6.73
C VAL A 78 -4.61 -1.83 6.68
N ASP A 79 -5.72 -1.89 7.40
CA ASP A 79 -6.65 -0.78 7.55
C ASP A 79 -6.23 0.04 8.77
N LEU A 80 -5.73 1.23 8.53
CA LEU A 80 -5.29 2.16 9.56
C LEU A 80 -6.48 2.99 10.04
N SER A 81 -6.66 3.11 11.35
CA SER A 81 -7.77 3.89 11.92
C SER A 81 -7.57 5.38 11.74
N PHE A 82 -8.63 6.05 11.33
CA PHE A 82 -8.72 7.51 11.18
C PHE A 82 -10.01 8.04 11.83
N PRO A 83 -10.07 9.34 12.14
CA PRO A 83 -11.32 9.97 12.58
C PRO A 83 -12.38 9.94 11.48
N LYS A 84 -13.67 9.94 11.89
CA LYS A 84 -14.79 10.16 10.95
C LYS A 84 -14.60 11.48 10.18
N PRO A 85 -15.03 11.54 8.92
CA PRO A 85 -15.84 10.55 8.18
C PRO A 85 -15.02 9.46 7.49
N LEU A 86 -13.69 9.49 7.54
CA LEU A 86 -12.85 8.53 6.80
C LEU A 86 -12.87 7.13 7.45
N GLU A 87 -12.88 7.06 8.78
CA GLU A 87 -12.84 5.86 9.61
C GLU A 87 -11.56 5.04 9.45
N TYR A 88 -11.23 4.59 8.25
CA TYR A 88 -9.98 3.88 7.96
C TYR A 88 -9.39 4.26 6.59
N TYR A 89 -8.12 3.90 6.39
CA TYR A 89 -7.43 3.99 5.10
C TYR A 89 -6.49 2.81 4.96
N THR A 90 -6.55 2.12 3.83
CA THR A 90 -5.87 0.85 3.60
C THR A 90 -4.52 1.07 2.94
N ASN A 91 -3.51 0.36 3.45
CA ASN A 91 -2.28 0.09 2.76
C ASN A 91 -2.17 -1.41 2.49
N ALA A 92 -1.86 -1.77 1.26
CA ALA A 92 -1.77 -3.17 0.85
C ALA A 92 -0.55 -3.45 -0.02
N THR A 93 -0.12 -4.70 -0.05
CA THR A 93 0.76 -5.22 -1.10
C THR A 93 0.23 -6.55 -1.56
N THR A 94 -0.20 -6.61 -2.82
CA THR A 94 -1.02 -7.70 -3.38
C THR A 94 -0.50 -8.17 -4.72
N ILE A 95 -0.97 -9.34 -5.14
CA ILE A 95 -1.01 -9.77 -6.54
C ILE A 95 -2.44 -9.53 -7.02
N PRO A 96 -2.67 -8.92 -8.22
CA PRO A 96 -4.00 -8.61 -8.69
C PRO A 96 -4.96 -9.81 -8.72
N PRO A 97 -6.28 -9.59 -8.56
CA PRO A 97 -7.31 -10.61 -8.63
C PRO A 97 -7.27 -11.42 -9.93
N GLY A 98 -7.73 -12.67 -9.87
CA GLY A 98 -7.68 -13.61 -11.01
C GLY A 98 -6.45 -14.49 -11.04
N THR A 99 -5.52 -14.29 -10.14
CA THR A 99 -4.35 -15.15 -9.94
C THR A 99 -4.74 -16.31 -9.02
N VAL A 100 -4.90 -17.50 -9.57
CA VAL A 100 -5.47 -18.67 -8.88
C VAL A 100 -4.41 -19.46 -8.11
N GLN A 101 -3.45 -18.83 -7.45
CA GLN A 101 -2.46 -19.60 -6.70
C GLN A 101 -2.04 -18.86 -5.44
N PHE A 102 -1.94 -19.61 -4.35
CA PHE A 102 -1.32 -19.19 -3.10
C PHE A 102 0.19 -19.03 -3.32
N THR A 103 0.57 -17.93 -3.97
CA THR A 103 1.94 -17.57 -4.25
C THR A 103 2.20 -16.16 -3.77
N TYR A 104 3.29 -15.98 -3.04
CA TYR A 104 3.72 -14.68 -2.55
C TYR A 104 5.21 -14.72 -2.28
N SER A 105 5.99 -14.20 -3.23
CA SER A 105 7.45 -14.37 -3.26
C SER A 105 8.15 -13.44 -2.27
N SER A 106 8.92 -13.99 -1.34
CA SER A 106 9.70 -13.20 -0.38
C SER A 106 10.83 -12.41 -1.06
N SER A 107 11.39 -12.91 -2.15
CA SER A 107 12.41 -12.19 -2.92
C SER A 107 11.82 -10.94 -3.57
N VAL A 108 10.61 -11.06 -4.14
CA VAL A 108 9.88 -9.94 -4.73
C VAL A 108 9.49 -8.92 -3.67
N ILE A 109 8.90 -9.37 -2.57
CA ILE A 109 8.45 -8.47 -1.49
C ILE A 109 9.63 -7.69 -0.91
N ARG A 110 10.81 -8.31 -0.76
CA ARG A 110 12.02 -7.59 -0.34
C ARG A 110 12.41 -6.49 -1.31
N ARG A 111 12.45 -6.80 -2.62
CA ARG A 111 12.83 -5.84 -3.67
C ARG A 111 11.80 -4.72 -3.83
N LEU A 112 10.51 -5.07 -3.80
CA LEU A 112 9.42 -4.10 -3.84
C LEU A 112 9.50 -3.18 -2.62
N SER A 113 9.62 -3.75 -1.41
CA SER A 113 9.73 -2.98 -0.17
C SER A 113 10.92 -2.00 -0.23
N ALA A 114 12.09 -2.44 -0.67
CA ALA A 114 13.25 -1.58 -0.87
C ALA A 114 12.95 -0.44 -1.87
N SER A 115 12.24 -0.73 -2.95
CA SER A 115 11.89 0.25 -3.99
C SER A 115 10.93 1.32 -3.51
N VAL A 116 9.96 0.97 -2.64
CA VAL A 116 8.96 1.93 -2.15
C VAL A 116 9.41 2.71 -0.90
N LEU A 117 10.42 2.27 -0.18
CA LEU A 117 10.90 2.92 1.05
C LEU A 117 11.18 4.43 0.89
N PRO A 118 11.89 4.90 -0.16
CA PRO A 118 12.10 6.34 -0.34
C PRO A 118 10.81 7.11 -0.50
N PHE A 119 9.82 6.54 -1.20
CA PHE A 119 8.50 7.13 -1.38
C PHE A 119 7.73 7.25 -0.04
N TYR A 120 7.73 6.19 0.77
CA TYR A 120 7.10 6.24 2.10
C TYR A 120 7.78 7.27 3.02
N ARG A 121 9.11 7.40 2.96
CA ARG A 121 9.83 8.45 3.67
C ARG A 121 9.43 9.84 3.17
N GLY A 122 9.36 10.03 1.85
CA GLY A 122 8.92 11.30 1.26
C GLY A 122 7.52 11.70 1.72
N LEU A 123 6.55 10.76 1.68
CA LEU A 123 5.18 11.01 2.16
C LEU A 123 5.15 11.36 3.65
N SER A 124 5.89 10.63 4.49
CA SER A 124 5.85 10.82 5.94
C SER A 124 6.60 12.05 6.43
N SER A 125 7.63 12.52 5.71
CA SER A 125 8.50 13.62 6.13
C SER A 125 8.20 14.96 5.47
N SER A 126 7.48 14.98 4.33
CA SER A 126 7.18 16.20 3.59
C SER A 126 5.68 16.43 3.42
N PRO A 127 5.06 17.29 4.26
CA PRO A 127 3.64 17.63 4.14
C PRO A 127 3.26 18.20 2.75
N LEU A 128 4.14 18.98 2.14
CA LEU A 128 3.92 19.55 0.80
C LEU A 128 3.91 18.46 -0.27
N TYR A 129 4.82 17.50 -0.17
CA TYR A 129 4.87 16.35 -1.08
C TYR A 129 3.62 15.49 -0.93
N ALA A 130 3.26 15.11 0.30
CA ALA A 130 2.06 14.33 0.58
C ALA A 130 0.79 15.03 0.07
N LYS A 131 0.68 16.37 0.25
CA LYS A 131 -0.41 17.18 -0.31
C LYS A 131 -0.43 17.15 -1.84
N SER A 132 0.73 17.23 -2.48
CA SER A 132 0.83 17.18 -3.94
C SER A 132 0.38 15.82 -4.50
N VAL A 133 0.78 14.71 -3.85
CA VAL A 133 0.34 13.35 -4.21
C VAL A 133 -1.17 13.22 -4.02
N ALA A 134 -1.71 13.63 -2.86
CA ALA A 134 -3.14 13.58 -2.59
C ALA A 134 -3.96 14.39 -3.61
N ASN A 135 -3.48 15.57 -4.00
CA ASN A 135 -4.14 16.38 -5.02
C ASN A 135 -4.15 15.71 -6.39
N ALA A 136 -3.03 15.07 -6.79
CA ALA A 136 -2.97 14.34 -8.06
C ALA A 136 -3.96 13.17 -8.07
N VAL A 137 -4.08 12.45 -6.96
CA VAL A 137 -5.07 11.36 -6.80
C VAL A 137 -6.50 11.90 -6.91
N ARG A 138 -6.85 12.95 -6.16
CA ARG A 138 -8.20 13.53 -6.17
C ARG A 138 -8.64 14.04 -7.54
N LEU A 139 -7.70 14.55 -8.32
CA LEU A 139 -7.94 15.06 -9.68
C LEU A 139 -7.90 13.97 -10.75
N GLY A 140 -7.55 12.72 -10.38
CA GLY A 140 -7.32 11.65 -11.34
C GLY A 140 -6.16 11.92 -12.30
N ASP A 141 -5.24 12.84 -11.90
CA ASP A 141 -4.10 13.23 -12.72
C ASP A 141 -2.98 12.17 -12.64
N LYS A 142 -3.19 11.09 -13.39
CA LYS A 142 -2.28 9.95 -13.48
C LYS A 142 -0.86 10.38 -13.92
N ARG A 143 -0.75 11.34 -14.85
CA ARG A 143 0.53 11.83 -15.33
C ARG A 143 1.32 12.52 -14.22
N LYS A 144 0.69 13.44 -13.52
CA LYS A 144 1.30 14.14 -12.39
C LYS A 144 1.64 13.19 -11.25
N LEU A 145 0.73 12.26 -10.93
CA LEU A 145 0.97 11.24 -9.91
C LEU A 145 2.19 10.38 -10.25
N ASN A 146 2.31 9.91 -11.49
CA ASN A 146 3.47 9.14 -11.94
C ASN A 146 4.78 9.93 -11.81
N LEU A 147 4.79 11.21 -12.18
CA LEU A 147 5.96 12.08 -12.01
C LEU A 147 6.36 12.21 -10.53
N LEU A 148 5.39 12.49 -9.64
CA LEU A 148 5.63 12.62 -8.21
C LEU A 148 6.19 11.33 -7.59
N ILE A 149 5.61 10.18 -7.93
CA ILE A 149 6.07 8.87 -7.41
C ILE A 149 7.48 8.58 -7.89
N ARG A 150 7.79 8.84 -9.16
CA ARG A 150 9.12 8.60 -9.75
C ARG A 150 10.21 9.55 -9.24
N LEU A 151 9.88 10.60 -8.48
CA LEU A 151 10.87 11.36 -7.74
C LEU A 151 11.59 10.49 -6.70
N TYR A 152 10.89 9.52 -6.12
CA TYR A 152 11.40 8.66 -5.05
C TYR A 152 11.53 7.18 -5.45
N VAL A 153 10.64 6.65 -6.27
CA VAL A 153 10.70 5.27 -6.75
C VAL A 153 11.51 5.20 -8.04
N LYS A 154 12.79 4.87 -7.91
CA LYS A 154 13.75 4.82 -9.04
C LYS A 154 13.84 3.44 -9.70
N SER A 155 13.06 2.47 -9.21
CA SER A 155 13.06 1.11 -9.74
C SER A 155 12.59 1.06 -11.19
N THR A 156 13.37 0.42 -12.05
CA THR A 156 12.99 0.12 -13.44
C THR A 156 11.87 -0.93 -13.53
N PHE A 157 11.62 -1.65 -12.43
CA PHE A 157 10.55 -2.65 -12.34
C PHE A 157 9.18 -2.05 -12.02
N LEU A 158 9.09 -0.76 -11.71
CA LEU A 158 7.82 -0.03 -11.63
C LEU A 158 7.28 0.18 -13.04
N ILE A 159 6.28 -0.63 -13.43
CA ILE A 159 5.72 -0.63 -14.79
C ILE A 159 4.52 0.30 -14.95
N ALA A 160 3.75 0.52 -13.87
CA ALA A 160 2.58 1.40 -13.92
C ALA A 160 2.33 2.07 -12.56
N VAL A 161 1.72 3.25 -12.65
CA VAL A 161 1.11 3.99 -11.54
C VAL A 161 -0.32 4.26 -11.95
N GLU A 162 -1.27 3.77 -11.17
CA GLU A 162 -2.70 3.94 -11.44
C GLU A 162 -3.34 4.79 -10.33
N THR A 163 -4.37 5.54 -10.69
CA THR A 163 -5.17 6.31 -9.73
C THR A 163 -6.62 5.85 -9.80
N GLY A 164 -7.26 5.76 -8.65
CA GLY A 164 -8.67 5.46 -8.49
C GLY A 164 -9.40 6.55 -7.70
N PRO A 165 -10.70 6.40 -7.46
CA PRO A 165 -11.51 7.41 -6.77
C PRO A 165 -11.02 7.74 -5.34
N SER A 166 -10.48 6.74 -4.64
CA SER A 166 -10.09 6.84 -3.23
C SER A 166 -8.60 6.59 -2.98
N GLY A 167 -7.80 6.37 -4.05
CA GLY A 167 -6.41 6.00 -3.85
C GLY A 167 -5.62 5.78 -5.13
N PHE A 168 -4.52 5.07 -5.00
CA PHE A 168 -3.60 4.79 -6.10
C PHE A 168 -2.84 3.48 -5.86
N SER A 169 -2.25 2.95 -6.92
CA SER A 169 -1.41 1.78 -6.88
C SER A 169 -0.12 1.93 -7.69
N LEU A 170 0.92 1.23 -7.25
CA LEU A 170 2.20 1.09 -7.89
C LEU A 170 2.38 -0.36 -8.32
N ALA A 171 2.42 -0.62 -9.61
CA ALA A 171 2.57 -1.96 -10.17
C ALA A 171 4.03 -2.27 -10.49
N PHE A 172 4.52 -3.39 -9.95
CA PHE A 172 5.89 -3.86 -10.16
C PHE A 172 5.91 -5.20 -10.87
N LYS A 173 6.76 -5.32 -11.91
CA LYS A 173 7.00 -6.56 -12.64
C LYS A 173 8.50 -6.89 -12.62
N TYR A 174 8.82 -8.02 -12.02
CA TYR A 174 10.20 -8.49 -11.95
C TYR A 174 10.46 -9.59 -13.00
N PRO A 175 11.65 -9.63 -13.65
CA PRO A 175 11.90 -10.49 -14.81
C PRO A 175 11.67 -11.99 -14.57
N ALA A 176 12.05 -12.49 -13.40
CA ALA A 176 11.92 -13.91 -13.06
C ALA A 176 10.56 -14.30 -12.47
N GLU A 177 9.63 -13.33 -12.38
CA GLU A 177 8.35 -13.53 -11.71
C GLU A 177 7.20 -13.56 -12.72
N ARG A 178 6.28 -14.51 -12.51
CA ARG A 178 5.09 -14.65 -13.37
C ARG A 178 4.11 -13.49 -13.17
N TYR A 179 3.98 -13.00 -11.93
CA TYR A 179 2.93 -12.08 -11.55
C TYR A 179 3.42 -10.64 -11.37
N VAL A 180 2.50 -9.69 -11.55
CA VAL A 180 2.66 -8.30 -11.16
C VAL A 180 2.34 -8.19 -9.66
N TYR A 181 3.10 -7.40 -8.94
CA TYR A 181 2.85 -7.08 -7.53
C TYR A 181 2.46 -5.61 -7.42
N MET A 182 1.43 -5.32 -6.64
CA MET A 182 0.91 -3.97 -6.46
C MET A 182 1.12 -3.50 -5.03
N ASN A 183 1.65 -2.30 -4.88
CA ASN A 183 1.66 -1.59 -3.61
C ASN A 183 0.59 -0.50 -3.66
N GLU A 184 -0.34 -0.49 -2.70
CA GLU A 184 -1.61 0.19 -2.83
C GLU A 184 -1.90 1.07 -1.61
N PHE A 185 -2.55 2.20 -1.89
CA PHE A 185 -3.10 3.15 -0.92
C PHE A 185 -4.52 3.47 -1.34
N PHE A 186 -5.51 3.08 -0.55
CA PHE A 186 -6.92 3.29 -0.91
C PHE A 186 -7.85 3.29 0.29
N HIS A 187 -9.05 3.77 0.07
CA HIS A 187 -10.17 3.58 0.97
C HIS A 187 -11.26 2.88 0.18
N GLU A 188 -11.58 1.66 0.56
CA GLU A 188 -12.76 0.98 0.02
C GLU A 188 -13.98 1.60 0.67
N SER A 189 -14.72 2.41 -0.11
CA SER A 189 -16.09 2.70 0.26
C SER A 189 -16.90 1.44 -0.03
N LEU A 190 -17.45 0.83 1.01
CA LEU A 190 -18.37 -0.30 0.89
C LEU A 190 -19.70 0.13 0.25
N PHE A 191 -19.69 0.99 -0.79
CA PHE A 191 -20.83 1.25 -1.72
C PHE A 191 -20.48 2.34 -2.74
#